data_432181a36e29e4418db0626b5f164ac0
#
_entry.id   432181a36e29e4418db0626b5f164ac0
#
_cell.length_a   1.000
_cell.length_b   1.000
_cell.length_c   1.000
_cell.angle_alpha   90.00
_cell.angle_beta   90.00
_cell.angle_gamma   90.00
#
_symmetry.space_group_name_H-M   'P 1'
#
loop_
_entity.id
_entity.type
_entity.pdbx_description
1 polymer ?
#
loop_
_entity_poly.entity_id
_entity_poly.type
_entity_poly.pdbx_seq_one_letter_code
_entity_poly.pdbx_strand_id
1 'polypeptide(L)'
;MFTFAPSTQAVMKKILLSFILFLSGMGFLSAQKFAYVDTQYILENLPDYKSAQQQLDRISIQWQKEIEAKFAEIDKMYNDFQAEAILLTDDMKRKREEEIIDKEKEAKELQKQRFGKGGDLLQKRQDLIKPVQDKIYNSIKEIATQKNYAVVFDKSSDLTMLFTNPKYDISDQVLESMGYTPGKSDDQNDEIKESK
;
A
#
# COMPACT_ATOMS: atom_id res chain seq x y z
N MET A 1 44.47 -68.76 22.48
CA MET A 1 43.40 -67.86 22.13
C MET A 1 44.06 -66.74 21.33
N PHE A 2 44.14 -66.87 20.00
CA PHE A 2 44.86 -65.94 19.14
C PHE A 2 43.84 -64.85 18.68
N THR A 3 43.96 -63.61 19.16
CA THR A 3 43.23 -62.46 18.67
C THR A 3 43.88 -61.98 17.37
N PHE A 4 43.18 -62.14 16.25
CA PHE A 4 43.59 -61.63 14.96
C PHE A 4 43.48 -60.10 14.97
N ALA A 5 44.57 -59.37 14.97
CA ALA A 5 44.60 -57.95 14.81
C ALA A 5 44.13 -57.60 13.38
N PRO A 6 43.21 -56.68 13.18
CA PRO A 6 42.74 -56.30 11.86
C PRO A 6 43.88 -55.68 11.05
N SER A 7 44.07 -56.13 9.79
CA SER A 7 45.12 -55.65 8.94
C SER A 7 45.03 -54.12 8.78
N THR A 8 46.17 -53.42 8.82
CA THR A 8 46.30 -51.97 8.72
C THR A 8 45.57 -51.42 7.49
N GLN A 9 45.50 -52.19 6.42
CA GLN A 9 44.74 -51.82 5.19
C GLN A 9 43.22 -51.78 5.39
N ALA A 10 42.68 -52.69 6.22
CA ALA A 10 41.23 -52.71 6.52
C ALA A 10 40.80 -51.51 7.39
N VAL A 11 41.70 -51.07 8.29
CA VAL A 11 41.48 -49.89 9.14
C VAL A 11 41.56 -48.61 8.30
N MET A 12 42.55 -48.49 7.42
CA MET A 12 42.68 -47.34 6.49
C MET A 12 41.49 -47.20 5.54
N LYS A 13 40.97 -48.30 4.98
CA LYS A 13 39.74 -48.28 4.13
C LYS A 13 38.52 -47.81 4.89
N LYS A 14 38.34 -48.22 6.14
CA LYS A 14 37.22 -47.79 6.98
C LYS A 14 37.33 -46.31 7.34
N ILE A 15 38.50 -45.77 7.63
CA ILE A 15 38.76 -44.37 7.90
C ILE A 15 38.49 -43.55 6.64
N LEU A 16 38.94 -44.01 5.48
CA LEU A 16 38.72 -43.33 4.18
C LEU A 16 37.21 -43.29 3.86
N LEU A 17 36.49 -44.38 4.06
CA LEU A 17 35.04 -44.48 3.82
C LEU A 17 34.27 -43.57 4.76
N SER A 18 34.66 -43.48 6.04
CA SER A 18 34.08 -42.61 7.04
C SER A 18 34.32 -41.13 6.69
N PHE A 19 35.51 -40.81 6.17
CA PHE A 19 35.86 -39.43 5.77
C PHE A 19 35.06 -38.99 4.54
N ILE A 20 34.87 -39.89 3.55
CA ILE A 20 34.03 -39.61 2.35
C ILE A 20 32.56 -39.44 2.78
N LEU A 21 32.06 -40.24 3.71
CA LEU A 21 30.69 -40.11 4.22
C LEU A 21 30.48 -38.78 5.00
N PHE A 22 31.51 -38.35 5.74
CA PHE A 22 31.51 -37.10 6.48
C PHE A 22 31.56 -35.86 5.52
N LEU A 23 32.35 -35.93 4.45
CA LEU A 23 32.38 -34.86 3.41
C LEU A 23 31.07 -34.76 2.63
N SER A 24 30.38 -35.87 2.38
CA SER A 24 29.10 -35.84 1.65
C SER A 24 27.96 -35.25 2.47
N GLY A 25 28.05 -35.25 3.81
CA GLY A 25 27.07 -34.60 4.71
C GLY A 25 27.16 -33.08 4.81
N MET A 26 28.29 -32.46 4.34
CA MET A 26 28.52 -31.02 4.42
C MET A 26 27.89 -30.21 3.28
N GLY A 27 27.25 -30.86 2.30
CA GLY A 27 26.90 -30.26 1.00
C GLY A 27 25.61 -29.41 0.94
N PHE A 28 24.76 -29.32 1.98
CA PHE A 28 23.45 -28.68 1.86
C PHE A 28 23.10 -27.68 2.96
N LEU A 29 24.04 -26.88 3.41
CA LEU A 29 23.68 -25.68 4.16
C LEU A 29 23.28 -24.58 3.14
N SER A 30 22.05 -24.65 2.64
CA SER A 30 21.47 -23.53 1.91
C SER A 30 21.30 -22.37 2.88
N ALA A 31 22.19 -21.38 2.82
CA ALA A 31 22.04 -20.16 3.60
C ALA A 31 20.70 -19.50 3.25
N GLN A 32 19.84 -19.28 4.25
CA GLN A 32 18.59 -18.56 4.05
C GLN A 32 18.92 -17.15 3.59
N LYS A 33 18.38 -16.78 2.45
CA LYS A 33 18.56 -15.44 1.89
C LYS A 33 17.38 -14.57 2.32
N PHE A 34 17.69 -13.34 2.74
CA PHE A 34 16.72 -12.33 3.07
C PHE A 34 16.88 -11.14 2.13
N ALA A 35 15.80 -10.43 1.88
CA ALA A 35 15.80 -9.17 1.16
C ALA A 35 14.84 -8.21 1.85
N TYR A 36 14.86 -6.97 1.46
CA TYR A 36 13.84 -6.00 1.83
C TYR A 36 13.47 -5.13 0.63
N VAL A 37 12.29 -4.52 0.74
CA VAL A 37 11.78 -3.52 -0.19
C VAL A 37 11.35 -2.28 0.59
N ASP A 38 11.23 -1.18 -0.10
CA ASP A 38 10.54 0.02 0.34
C ASP A 38 9.28 0.18 -0.53
N THR A 39 8.13 -0.31 -0.03
CA THR A 39 6.90 -0.28 -0.82
C THR A 39 6.40 1.14 -1.03
N GLN A 40 6.71 2.09 -0.13
CA GLN A 40 6.39 3.50 -0.32
C GLN A 40 7.16 4.08 -1.50
N TYR A 41 8.49 3.85 -1.54
CA TYR A 41 9.33 4.26 -2.66
C TYR A 41 8.83 3.67 -3.99
N ILE A 42 8.49 2.37 -4.01
CA ILE A 42 7.96 1.72 -5.22
C ILE A 42 6.66 2.40 -5.67
N LEU A 43 5.69 2.59 -4.76
CA LEU A 43 4.42 3.25 -5.06
C LEU A 43 4.61 4.65 -5.64
N GLU A 44 5.47 5.48 -5.04
CA GLU A 44 5.73 6.84 -5.48
C GLU A 44 6.37 6.93 -6.88
N ASN A 45 7.04 5.85 -7.32
CA ASN A 45 7.62 5.76 -8.67
C ASN A 45 6.67 5.14 -9.71
N LEU A 46 5.44 4.75 -9.31
CA LEU A 46 4.46 4.16 -10.24
C LEU A 46 3.47 5.22 -10.76
N PRO A 47 3.39 5.45 -12.09
CA PRO A 47 2.39 6.33 -12.69
C PRO A 47 0.95 5.92 -12.35
N ASP A 48 0.67 4.61 -12.29
CA ASP A 48 -0.64 4.07 -11.90
C ASP A 48 -1.06 4.57 -10.50
N TYR A 49 -0.12 4.61 -9.55
CA TYR A 49 -0.37 5.10 -8.19
C TYR A 49 -0.63 6.61 -8.16
N LYS A 50 0.21 7.39 -8.87
CA LYS A 50 0.01 8.83 -9.00
C LYS A 50 -1.36 9.16 -9.62
N SER A 51 -1.75 8.42 -10.66
CA SER A 51 -3.06 8.56 -11.29
C SER A 51 -4.21 8.22 -10.32
N ALA A 52 -4.07 7.14 -9.55
CA ALA A 52 -5.05 6.74 -8.52
C ALA A 52 -5.20 7.82 -7.43
N GLN A 53 -4.09 8.39 -6.95
CA GLN A 53 -4.11 9.50 -5.99
C GLN A 53 -4.82 10.73 -6.55
N GLN A 54 -4.49 11.14 -7.77
CA GLN A 54 -5.17 12.27 -8.43
C GLN A 54 -6.67 12.04 -8.62
N GLN A 55 -7.08 10.80 -8.89
CA GLN A 55 -8.51 10.46 -8.97
C GLN A 55 -9.19 10.58 -7.60
N LEU A 56 -8.55 10.09 -6.54
CA LEU A 56 -9.07 10.22 -5.17
C LEU A 56 -9.21 11.69 -4.75
N ASP A 57 -8.22 12.52 -5.06
CA ASP A 57 -8.25 13.95 -4.76
C ASP A 57 -9.42 14.64 -5.49
N ARG A 58 -9.61 14.34 -6.78
CA ARG A 58 -10.75 14.89 -7.55
C ARG A 58 -12.09 14.48 -6.96
N ILE A 59 -12.26 13.20 -6.60
CA ILE A 59 -13.49 12.68 -5.98
C ILE A 59 -13.71 13.35 -4.62
N SER A 60 -12.68 13.46 -3.80
CA SER A 60 -12.75 14.12 -2.49
C SER A 60 -13.18 15.58 -2.61
N ILE A 61 -12.56 16.35 -3.52
CA ILE A 61 -12.93 17.75 -3.77
C ILE A 61 -14.37 17.87 -4.28
N GLN A 62 -14.79 16.97 -5.17
CA GLN A 62 -16.16 16.98 -5.68
C GLN A 62 -17.18 16.72 -4.57
N TRP A 63 -16.97 15.73 -3.74
CA TRP A 63 -17.86 15.41 -2.62
C TRP A 63 -17.87 16.51 -1.54
N GLN A 64 -16.71 17.11 -1.29
CA GLN A 64 -16.63 18.26 -0.38
C GLN A 64 -17.48 19.41 -0.88
N LYS A 65 -17.40 19.77 -2.17
CA LYS A 65 -18.23 20.81 -2.77
C LYS A 65 -19.73 20.48 -2.74
N GLU A 66 -20.09 19.21 -2.93
CA GLU A 66 -21.48 18.75 -2.85
C GLU A 66 -22.04 18.99 -1.44
N ILE A 67 -21.27 18.67 -0.40
CA ILE A 67 -21.66 18.86 0.99
C ILE A 67 -21.72 20.34 1.34
N GLU A 68 -20.72 21.14 0.93
CA GLU A 68 -20.70 22.59 1.12
C GLU A 68 -21.91 23.27 0.49
N ALA A 69 -22.32 22.85 -0.72
CA ALA A 69 -23.51 23.38 -1.39
C ALA A 69 -24.78 23.07 -0.59
N LYS A 70 -24.90 21.87 0.00
CA LYS A 70 -26.04 21.51 0.87
C LYS A 70 -26.08 22.38 2.13
N PHE A 71 -24.95 22.59 2.80
CA PHE A 71 -24.92 23.47 3.97
C PHE A 71 -25.23 24.93 3.60
N ALA A 72 -24.73 25.42 2.46
CA ALA A 72 -25.07 26.76 2.00
C ALA A 72 -26.57 26.92 1.67
N GLU A 73 -27.23 25.88 1.15
CA GLU A 73 -28.68 25.85 0.94
C GLU A 73 -29.43 25.90 2.30
N ILE A 74 -28.98 25.15 3.28
CA ILE A 74 -29.53 25.13 4.62
C ILE A 74 -29.40 26.49 5.30
N ASP A 75 -28.24 27.13 5.23
CA ASP A 75 -28.00 28.46 5.75
C ASP A 75 -28.95 29.49 5.11
N LYS A 76 -29.15 29.36 3.79
CA LYS A 76 -30.12 30.21 3.10
C LYS A 76 -31.57 29.96 3.61
N MET A 77 -31.99 28.71 3.73
CA MET A 77 -33.33 28.37 4.25
C MET A 77 -33.52 28.93 5.66
N TYR A 78 -32.49 28.87 6.50
CA TYR A 78 -32.56 29.43 7.85
C TYR A 78 -32.68 30.96 7.85
N ASN A 79 -31.92 31.65 7.02
CA ASN A 79 -31.97 33.10 6.87
C ASN A 79 -33.34 33.56 6.32
N ASP A 80 -33.84 32.85 5.29
CA ASP A 80 -35.18 33.14 4.72
C ASP A 80 -36.26 32.93 5.77
N PHE A 81 -36.20 31.82 6.55
CA PHE A 81 -37.11 31.56 7.64
C PHE A 81 -37.10 32.66 8.71
N GLN A 82 -35.93 33.14 9.11
CA GLN A 82 -35.79 34.23 10.09
C GLN A 82 -36.42 35.54 9.57
N ALA A 83 -36.21 35.85 8.31
CA ALA A 83 -36.76 37.06 7.68
C ALA A 83 -38.31 37.01 7.58
N GLU A 84 -38.86 35.82 7.30
CA GLU A 84 -40.32 35.62 7.10
C GLU A 84 -41.06 35.29 8.39
N ALA A 85 -40.38 34.97 9.50
CA ALA A 85 -40.95 34.43 10.71
C ALA A 85 -42.09 35.26 11.31
N ILE A 86 -42.08 36.58 11.14
CA ILE A 86 -43.12 37.50 11.65
C ILE A 86 -44.42 37.35 10.85
N LEU A 87 -44.34 36.89 9.60
CA LEU A 87 -45.50 36.76 8.69
C LEU A 87 -46.11 35.35 8.72
N LEU A 88 -45.42 34.38 9.33
CA LEU A 88 -45.83 32.98 9.34
C LEU A 88 -46.73 32.66 10.53
N THR A 89 -47.73 31.79 10.29
CA THR A 89 -48.50 31.16 11.37
C THR A 89 -47.63 30.16 12.13
N ASP A 90 -48.04 29.77 13.35
CA ASP A 90 -47.27 28.80 14.17
C ASP A 90 -47.12 27.44 13.46
N ASP A 91 -48.14 26.98 12.73
CA ASP A 91 -48.06 25.75 11.94
C ASP A 91 -47.06 25.86 10.77
N MET A 92 -47.00 27.03 10.12
CA MET A 92 -46.02 27.28 9.04
C MET A 92 -44.59 27.35 9.58
N LYS A 93 -44.38 27.98 10.74
CA LYS A 93 -43.07 28.03 11.41
C LYS A 93 -42.58 26.63 11.72
N ARG A 94 -43.39 25.81 12.36
CA ARG A 94 -43.06 24.44 12.71
C ARG A 94 -42.69 23.62 11.48
N LYS A 95 -43.43 23.71 10.39
CA LYS A 95 -43.10 23.02 9.13
C LYS A 95 -41.77 23.46 8.54
N ARG A 96 -41.47 24.77 8.57
CA ARG A 96 -40.17 25.28 8.08
C ARG A 96 -39.01 24.80 8.94
N GLU A 97 -39.16 24.83 10.27
CA GLU A 97 -38.16 24.30 11.20
C GLU A 97 -37.89 22.81 10.96
N GLU A 98 -38.96 22.00 10.84
CA GLU A 98 -38.85 20.58 10.53
C GLU A 98 -38.11 20.35 9.20
N GLU A 99 -38.45 21.11 8.16
CA GLU A 99 -37.77 21.02 6.83
C GLU A 99 -36.29 21.34 6.93
N ILE A 100 -35.89 22.39 7.65
CA ILE A 100 -34.48 22.76 7.86
C ILE A 100 -33.74 21.66 8.64
N ILE A 101 -34.33 21.13 9.73
CA ILE A 101 -33.76 20.05 10.52
C ILE A 101 -33.56 18.80 9.68
N ASP A 102 -34.54 18.43 8.84
CA ASP A 102 -34.40 17.27 7.96
C ASP A 102 -33.28 17.47 6.93
N LYS A 103 -33.17 18.67 6.35
CA LYS A 103 -32.07 18.99 5.43
C LYS A 103 -30.68 18.95 6.09
N GLU A 104 -30.57 19.47 7.32
CA GLU A 104 -29.36 19.36 8.12
C GLU A 104 -28.98 17.90 8.38
N LYS A 105 -29.94 17.08 8.73
CA LYS A 105 -29.74 15.66 8.98
C LYS A 105 -29.25 14.96 7.72
N GLU A 106 -29.90 15.20 6.57
CA GLU A 106 -29.47 14.65 5.28
C GLU A 106 -28.03 15.06 4.93
N ALA A 107 -27.66 16.33 5.11
CA ALA A 107 -26.30 16.82 4.82
C ALA A 107 -25.25 16.16 5.74
N LYS A 108 -25.54 16.05 7.04
CA LYS A 108 -24.68 15.37 8.02
C LYS A 108 -24.53 13.87 7.73
N GLU A 109 -25.61 13.21 7.33
CA GLU A 109 -25.58 11.79 6.95
C GLU A 109 -24.76 11.59 5.68
N LEU A 110 -24.93 12.44 4.66
CA LEU A 110 -24.12 12.41 3.45
C LEU A 110 -22.62 12.63 3.77
N GLN A 111 -22.29 13.63 4.60
CA GLN A 111 -20.92 13.86 5.03
C GLN A 111 -20.32 12.62 5.72
N LYS A 112 -21.08 12.00 6.62
CA LYS A 112 -20.66 10.77 7.30
C LYS A 112 -20.49 9.60 6.33
N GLN A 113 -21.40 9.46 5.38
CA GLN A 113 -21.33 8.42 4.35
C GLN A 113 -20.06 8.60 3.48
N ARG A 114 -19.77 9.83 3.04
CA ARG A 114 -18.62 10.10 2.17
C ARG A 114 -17.29 10.01 2.91
N PHE A 115 -17.18 10.63 4.09
CA PHE A 115 -15.91 10.86 4.80
C PHE A 115 -15.82 10.18 6.18
N GLY A 116 -16.88 9.52 6.63
CA GLY A 116 -16.88 8.82 7.91
C GLY A 116 -15.99 7.59 7.94
N LYS A 117 -15.84 7.02 9.13
CA LYS A 117 -15.09 5.77 9.31
C LYS A 117 -15.70 4.65 8.47
N GLY A 118 -14.95 4.11 7.52
CA GLY A 118 -15.44 3.12 6.56
C GLY A 118 -16.32 3.69 5.43
N GLY A 119 -16.33 5.02 5.26
CA GLY A 119 -17.13 5.70 4.25
C GLY A 119 -16.63 5.50 2.81
N ASP A 120 -17.37 6.11 1.89
CA ASP A 120 -17.18 5.94 0.44
C ASP A 120 -15.76 6.29 -0.02
N LEU A 121 -15.09 7.30 0.61
CA LEU A 121 -13.73 7.69 0.24
C LEU A 121 -12.72 6.57 0.56
N LEU A 122 -12.89 5.88 1.69
CA LEU A 122 -12.05 4.74 2.02
C LEU A 122 -12.24 3.59 1.04
N GLN A 123 -13.49 3.30 0.65
CA GLN A 123 -13.80 2.29 -0.37
C GLN A 123 -13.16 2.64 -1.71
N LYS A 124 -13.31 3.90 -2.16
CA LYS A 124 -12.67 4.36 -3.41
C LYS A 124 -11.14 4.27 -3.37
N ARG A 125 -10.54 4.57 -2.21
CA ARG A 125 -9.09 4.38 -2.03
C ARG A 125 -8.69 2.92 -2.18
N GLN A 126 -9.43 2.01 -1.57
CA GLN A 126 -9.17 0.57 -1.71
C GLN A 126 -9.32 0.11 -3.16
N ASP A 127 -10.39 0.52 -3.84
CA ASP A 127 -10.67 0.14 -5.23
C ASP A 127 -9.56 0.60 -6.19
N LEU A 128 -8.99 1.79 -5.97
CA LEU A 128 -8.01 2.39 -6.86
C LEU A 128 -6.57 1.96 -6.54
N ILE A 129 -6.22 1.82 -5.27
CA ILE A 129 -4.85 1.56 -4.84
C ILE A 129 -4.56 0.06 -4.71
N LYS A 130 -5.55 -0.73 -4.27
CA LYS A 130 -5.35 -2.18 -4.11
C LYS A 130 -4.82 -2.88 -5.37
N PRO A 131 -5.33 -2.62 -6.58
CA PRO A 131 -4.79 -3.25 -7.79
C PRO A 131 -3.31 -2.95 -8.03
N VAL A 132 -2.84 -1.73 -7.66
CA VAL A 132 -1.43 -1.35 -7.76
C VAL A 132 -0.60 -2.12 -6.73
N GLN A 133 -1.07 -2.21 -5.50
CA GLN A 133 -0.42 -3.00 -4.45
C GLN A 133 -0.34 -4.49 -4.79
N ASP A 134 -1.40 -5.05 -5.39
CA ASP A 134 -1.43 -6.45 -5.83
C ASP A 134 -0.38 -6.71 -6.95
N LYS A 135 -0.18 -5.76 -7.87
CA LYS A 135 0.89 -5.84 -8.90
C LYS A 135 2.28 -5.86 -8.24
N ILE A 136 2.54 -4.94 -7.28
CA ILE A 136 3.81 -4.89 -6.53
C ILE A 136 4.06 -6.20 -5.80
N TYR A 137 3.05 -6.70 -5.07
CA TYR A 137 3.15 -7.96 -4.34
C TYR A 137 3.51 -9.14 -5.26
N ASN A 138 2.85 -9.24 -6.42
CA ASN A 138 3.12 -10.31 -7.38
C ASN A 138 4.55 -10.22 -7.94
N SER A 139 5.04 -9.03 -8.24
CA SER A 139 6.42 -8.80 -8.67
C SER A 139 7.43 -9.19 -7.59
N ILE A 140 7.22 -8.77 -6.34
CA ILE A 140 8.05 -9.17 -5.19
C ILE A 140 8.07 -10.69 -5.04
N LYS A 141 6.90 -11.33 -5.10
CA LYS A 141 6.76 -12.80 -5.00
C LYS A 141 7.53 -13.52 -6.09
N GLU A 142 7.47 -13.04 -7.33
CA GLU A 142 8.19 -13.62 -8.45
C GLU A 142 9.71 -13.53 -8.25
N ILE A 143 10.23 -12.34 -7.91
CA ILE A 143 11.66 -12.12 -7.63
C ILE A 143 12.12 -12.98 -6.44
N ALA A 144 11.32 -13.02 -5.36
CA ALA A 144 11.65 -13.82 -4.18
C ALA A 144 11.75 -15.31 -4.51
N THR A 145 10.85 -15.81 -5.34
CA THR A 145 10.85 -17.22 -5.80
C THR A 145 12.04 -17.50 -6.68
N GLN A 146 12.36 -16.65 -7.66
CA GLN A 146 13.48 -16.84 -8.58
C GLN A 146 14.83 -16.80 -7.86
N LYS A 147 14.97 -15.92 -6.85
CA LYS A 147 16.23 -15.73 -6.10
C LYS A 147 16.35 -16.58 -4.84
N ASN A 148 15.32 -17.40 -4.55
CA ASN A 148 15.23 -18.22 -3.34
C ASN A 148 15.38 -17.39 -2.05
N TYR A 149 14.71 -16.24 -1.96
CA TYR A 149 14.58 -15.50 -0.70
C TYR A 149 13.59 -16.23 0.22
N ALA A 150 13.99 -16.45 1.47
CA ALA A 150 13.14 -17.04 2.49
C ALA A 150 12.09 -16.05 2.99
N VAL A 151 12.46 -14.77 3.09
CA VAL A 151 11.60 -13.68 3.53
C VAL A 151 12.01 -12.39 2.82
N VAL A 152 11.02 -11.57 2.47
CA VAL A 152 11.20 -10.18 2.05
C VAL A 152 10.48 -9.29 3.05
N PHE A 153 11.21 -8.36 3.64
CA PHE A 153 10.68 -7.39 4.60
C PHE A 153 10.27 -6.11 3.88
N ASP A 154 9.26 -5.43 4.40
CA ASP A 154 8.91 -4.09 3.93
C ASP A 154 9.47 -3.03 4.90
N LYS A 155 10.39 -2.19 4.41
CA LYS A 155 11.02 -1.12 5.16
C LYS A 155 10.05 0.02 5.49
N SER A 156 9.03 0.22 4.66
CA SER A 156 8.02 1.26 4.86
C SER A 156 6.90 0.86 5.83
N SER A 157 6.91 -0.40 6.29
CA SER A 157 5.97 -0.89 7.30
C SER A 157 6.34 -0.43 8.71
N ASP A 158 5.42 -0.61 9.68
CA ASP A 158 5.66 -0.32 11.11
C ASP A 158 6.73 -1.22 11.75
N LEU A 159 7.35 -2.11 10.98
CA LEU A 159 8.43 -2.97 11.45
C LEU A 159 9.71 -2.13 11.70
N THR A 160 10.14 -2.04 12.95
CA THR A 160 11.36 -1.29 13.29
C THR A 160 12.60 -2.02 12.78
N MET A 161 13.20 -1.50 11.71
CA MET A 161 14.51 -1.92 11.21
C MET A 161 15.56 -0.89 11.60
N LEU A 162 16.47 -1.25 12.50
CA LEU A 162 17.53 -0.33 12.98
C LEU A 162 18.66 -0.12 11.95
N PHE A 163 18.90 -1.10 11.11
CA PHE A 163 19.91 -1.07 10.06
C PHE A 163 19.51 -1.98 8.90
N THR A 164 19.70 -1.49 7.69
CA THR A 164 19.54 -2.27 6.44
C THR A 164 20.75 -2.06 5.57
N ASN A 165 21.29 -3.15 5.02
CA ASN A 165 22.37 -3.06 4.04
C ASN A 165 21.77 -2.89 2.63
N PRO A 166 22.10 -1.81 1.89
CA PRO A 166 21.53 -1.53 0.55
C PRO A 166 21.70 -2.67 -0.46
N LYS A 167 22.68 -3.54 -0.25
CA LYS A 167 22.91 -4.73 -1.11
C LYS A 167 21.69 -5.68 -1.15
N TYR A 168 20.88 -5.66 -0.09
CA TYR A 168 19.70 -6.53 0.03
C TYR A 168 18.38 -5.79 -0.28
N ASP A 169 18.46 -4.54 -0.72
CA ASP A 169 17.34 -3.80 -1.26
C ASP A 169 17.01 -4.32 -2.66
N ILE A 170 15.76 -4.71 -2.86
CA ILE A 170 15.28 -5.16 -4.17
C ILE A 170 14.20 -4.24 -4.75
N SER A 171 14.01 -3.04 -4.17
CA SER A 171 12.97 -2.10 -4.59
C SER A 171 13.10 -1.72 -6.07
N ASP A 172 14.30 -1.38 -6.52
CA ASP A 172 14.57 -1.07 -7.94
C ASP A 172 14.33 -2.26 -8.86
N GLN A 173 14.69 -3.46 -8.42
CA GLN A 173 14.44 -4.69 -9.19
C GLN A 173 12.93 -4.96 -9.34
N VAL A 174 12.13 -4.60 -8.32
CA VAL A 174 10.67 -4.70 -8.40
C VAL A 174 10.15 -3.71 -9.44
N LEU A 175 10.59 -2.44 -9.43
CA LEU A 175 10.22 -1.45 -10.44
C LEU A 175 10.59 -1.91 -11.85
N GLU A 176 11.83 -2.37 -12.05
CA GLU A 176 12.32 -2.88 -13.33
C GLU A 176 11.49 -4.08 -13.83
N SER A 177 11.15 -5.03 -12.94
CA SER A 177 10.32 -6.18 -13.31
C SER A 177 8.90 -5.82 -13.71
N MET A 178 8.40 -4.68 -13.19
CA MET A 178 7.12 -4.09 -13.58
C MET A 178 7.21 -3.23 -14.85
N GLY A 179 8.42 -3.06 -15.43
CA GLY A 179 8.66 -2.27 -16.64
C GLY A 179 8.92 -0.77 -16.40
N TYR A 180 9.23 -0.39 -15.18
CA TYR A 180 9.52 1.01 -14.82
C TYR A 180 11.01 1.22 -14.58
N THR A 181 11.51 2.44 -14.88
CA THR A 181 12.92 2.80 -14.65
C THR A 181 13.04 3.46 -13.28
N PRO A 182 13.84 2.91 -12.33
CA PRO A 182 14.06 3.52 -11.04
C PRO A 182 14.61 4.94 -11.14
N GLY A 183 14.15 5.85 -10.27
CA GLY A 183 14.66 7.23 -10.16
C GLY A 183 14.32 8.17 -11.31
N LYS A 184 13.53 7.76 -12.32
CA LYS A 184 12.91 8.66 -13.28
C LYS A 184 11.47 8.93 -12.86
N SER A 185 11.26 9.86 -11.93
CA SER A 185 9.97 10.52 -11.81
C SER A 185 9.70 11.30 -13.11
N ASP A 186 8.45 11.32 -13.59
CA ASP A 186 8.02 11.99 -14.83
C ASP A 186 8.25 13.52 -14.85
N ASP A 187 8.98 14.08 -13.88
CA ASP A 187 9.35 15.50 -13.81
C ASP A 187 10.23 16.00 -14.99
N GLN A 188 10.73 15.09 -15.86
CA GLN A 188 11.50 15.48 -17.04
C GLN A 188 10.67 15.74 -18.31
N ASN A 189 9.33 15.57 -18.27
CA ASN A 189 8.50 15.83 -19.45
C ASN A 189 8.01 17.28 -19.56
N ASP A 190 8.19 18.11 -18.54
CA ASP A 190 7.75 19.52 -18.57
C ASP A 190 8.83 20.48 -19.11
N GLU A 191 10.11 20.09 -19.07
CA GLU A 191 11.17 20.96 -19.62
C GLU A 191 11.25 21.02 -21.16
N ILE A 192 10.57 20.10 -21.87
CA ILE A 192 10.61 20.09 -23.36
C ILE A 192 9.50 20.97 -23.96
N LYS A 193 8.54 21.46 -23.19
CA LYS A 193 7.44 22.29 -23.70
C LYS A 193 7.69 23.82 -23.64
N GLU A 194 8.71 24.28 -22.92
CA GLU A 194 9.02 25.74 -22.84
C GLU A 194 10.08 26.21 -23.83
N SER A 195 10.62 25.37 -24.71
CA SER A 195 11.59 25.75 -25.72
C SER A 195 11.10 25.57 -27.16
N LYS A 196 9.90 26.12 -27.47
CA LYS A 196 9.51 26.36 -28.88
C LYS A 196 8.69 27.65 -28.99
#